data_ff94e4da8836abaaad69cd683b45a2dd
#
_entry.id   ff94e4da8836abaaad69cd683b45a2dd
#
_cell.length_a   1.000
_cell.length_b   1.000
_cell.length_c   1.000
_cell.angle_alpha   90.00
_cell.angle_beta   90.00
_cell.angle_gamma   90.00
#
_symmetry.space_group_name_H-M   'P 1'
#
loop_
_entity.id
_entity.type
_entity.pdbx_description
1 polymer ?
#
loop_
_entity_poly.entity_id
_entity_poly.type
_entity_poly.pdbx_seq_one_letter_code
_entity_poly.pdbx_strand_id
1 'polypeptide(L)'
;MKKGLNIPIEGEAELRVSKAIAPGIVAVCPTDFKGLLPRLLVKEGDPVLCGSPVIADKKNADILLTSPVSGTVKELVRGDKRKLLAVLIEADSENKCVDFGAKDVASLDADAVREAILQSGLWPWLVSLLLRSGLWPMIVQRPYGIIADPAVKPKAIFVSAFNTAPLAADAEFCHAGELKALQAGADALGKLTDGGVHVSIDASREHSEFSRLTGVELHSFKGKHPAGNVGVQISHISPIQKGETVWTISLEGLAAIGKLFTKGVYDVRRKVAVCGSMAIEPSYIETVPGMPLKTLAPYYGGAPEDIRFISGDVLSGRNSGVDGYLGFFDEQVTLIREGFEKELLGWARPIRYKQFSTDHCYFSWLTPWRKYQMDTNLHGGARAFLMNDGYYAKVLPMDIYPIYLTKACLAGDIDKMEQFGIYEVLPEDLATCEFIDPSKNNIQDIISKGIDLMLKEMA
;
A
#
# COMPACT_ATOMS: atom_id res chain seq x y z
N MET A 1 -1.47 13.18 16.88
CA MET A 1 -0.14 12.66 17.29
C MET A 1 0.90 13.77 17.27
N LYS A 2 1.85 13.81 18.23
CA LYS A 2 2.90 14.84 18.29
C LYS A 2 4.19 14.41 17.57
N LYS A 3 4.50 13.13 17.58
CA LYS A 3 5.67 12.53 16.91
C LYS A 3 5.40 12.35 15.42
N GLY A 4 6.46 12.31 14.62
CA GLY A 4 6.39 12.14 13.17
C GLY A 4 7.18 13.20 12.42
N LEU A 5 7.28 13.04 11.09
CA LEU A 5 8.06 13.91 10.23
C LEU A 5 7.29 14.18 8.93
N ASN A 6 7.16 15.45 8.56
CA ASN A 6 6.74 15.82 7.21
C ASN A 6 7.97 16.15 6.37
N ILE A 7 8.08 15.53 5.21
CA ILE A 7 9.18 15.74 4.27
C ILE A 7 8.65 16.64 3.15
N PRO A 8 9.10 17.90 3.08
CA PRO A 8 8.55 18.90 2.15
C PRO A 8 9.17 18.76 0.74
N ILE A 9 8.64 17.83 -0.05
CA ILE A 9 9.07 17.60 -1.45
C ILE A 9 8.24 18.46 -2.39
N GLU A 10 8.85 18.99 -3.45
CA GLU A 10 8.18 19.66 -4.56
C GLU A 10 7.45 18.66 -5.48
N GLY A 11 6.38 19.12 -6.16
CA GLY A 11 5.68 18.33 -7.17
C GLY A 11 4.46 17.58 -6.64
N GLU A 12 3.72 18.19 -5.71
CA GLU A 12 2.40 17.68 -5.26
C GLU A 12 1.39 17.69 -6.40
N ALA A 13 0.61 16.63 -6.56
CA ALA A 13 -0.38 16.50 -7.61
C ALA A 13 -1.56 17.46 -7.39
N GLU A 14 -1.90 18.25 -8.41
CA GLU A 14 -3.11 19.08 -8.40
C GLU A 14 -4.37 18.19 -8.41
N LEU A 15 -5.40 18.59 -7.68
CA LEU A 15 -6.66 17.84 -7.57
C LEU A 15 -7.49 17.92 -8.87
N ARG A 16 -6.90 17.43 -9.95
CA ARG A 16 -7.53 17.30 -11.28
C ARG A 16 -7.11 16.00 -11.95
N VAL A 17 -8.04 15.35 -12.62
CA VAL A 17 -7.73 14.22 -13.49
C VAL A 17 -7.31 14.77 -14.85
N SER A 18 -6.06 14.57 -15.23
CA SER A 18 -5.53 15.05 -16.50
C SER A 18 -5.98 14.16 -17.67
N LYS A 19 -6.01 12.85 -17.46
CA LYS A 19 -6.38 11.87 -18.49
C LYS A 19 -6.77 10.53 -17.87
N ALA A 20 -7.68 9.82 -18.51
CA ALA A 20 -7.87 8.39 -18.31
C ALA A 20 -6.91 7.64 -19.26
N ILE A 21 -6.05 6.80 -18.68
CA ILE A 21 -5.09 5.98 -19.43
C ILE A 21 -5.58 4.54 -19.41
N ALA A 22 -6.03 4.06 -20.57
CA ALA A 22 -6.25 2.64 -20.81
C ALA A 22 -4.94 2.05 -21.37
N PRO A 23 -4.16 1.32 -20.56
CA PRO A 23 -2.88 0.79 -21.02
C PRO A 23 -3.11 -0.37 -21.99
N GLY A 24 -2.36 -0.39 -23.10
CA GLY A 24 -2.42 -1.50 -24.06
C GLY A 24 -1.82 -2.81 -23.56
N ILE A 25 -0.99 -2.73 -22.52
CA ILE A 25 -0.41 -3.90 -21.80
C ILE A 25 -0.60 -3.64 -20.31
N VAL A 26 -0.99 -4.67 -19.58
CA VAL A 26 -1.13 -4.64 -18.12
C VAL A 26 -0.40 -5.83 -17.51
N ALA A 27 0.31 -5.59 -16.40
CA ALA A 27 1.06 -6.61 -15.68
C ALA A 27 0.31 -7.07 -14.42
N VAL A 28 0.16 -8.37 -14.23
CA VAL A 28 -0.24 -8.96 -12.94
C VAL A 28 1.02 -9.48 -12.25
N CYS A 29 1.43 -8.78 -11.18
CA CYS A 29 2.70 -9.04 -10.48
C CYS A 29 2.44 -9.80 -9.17
N PRO A 30 2.73 -11.11 -9.09
CA PRO A 30 2.57 -11.86 -7.84
C PRO A 30 3.53 -11.39 -6.74
N THR A 31 4.59 -10.67 -7.10
CA THR A 31 5.57 -10.10 -6.17
C THR A 31 5.02 -8.96 -5.31
N ASP A 32 3.90 -8.38 -5.69
CA ASP A 32 3.22 -7.32 -4.92
C ASP A 32 2.47 -7.90 -3.70
N PHE A 33 2.30 -9.23 -3.66
CA PHE A 33 1.56 -9.93 -2.61
C PHE A 33 2.51 -10.75 -1.75
N LYS A 34 2.80 -10.26 -0.55
CA LYS A 34 3.71 -10.93 0.39
C LYS A 34 3.15 -12.29 0.82
N GLY A 35 4.02 -13.31 0.81
CA GLY A 35 3.67 -14.67 1.21
C GLY A 35 2.99 -15.51 0.13
N LEU A 36 2.59 -14.93 -1.01
CA LEU A 36 2.00 -15.65 -2.13
C LEU A 36 3.03 -16.57 -2.81
N LEU A 37 2.68 -17.83 -2.99
CA LEU A 37 3.43 -18.79 -3.80
C LEU A 37 2.70 -19.01 -5.13
N PRO A 38 3.12 -18.34 -6.23
CA PRO A 38 2.31 -18.30 -7.44
C PRO A 38 2.27 -19.65 -8.17
N ARG A 39 1.05 -20.05 -8.57
CA ARG A 39 0.75 -21.12 -9.52
C ARG A 39 0.01 -20.52 -10.70
N LEU A 40 0.58 -20.61 -11.89
CA LEU A 40 -0.06 -20.12 -13.13
C LEU A 40 -1.32 -20.94 -13.44
N LEU A 41 -2.37 -20.24 -13.82
CA LEU A 41 -3.64 -20.81 -14.30
C LEU A 41 -3.81 -20.62 -15.81
N VAL A 42 -2.97 -19.79 -16.44
CA VAL A 42 -3.05 -19.41 -17.84
C VAL A 42 -1.72 -19.68 -18.58
N LYS A 43 -1.77 -19.70 -19.89
CA LYS A 43 -0.63 -19.80 -20.79
C LYS A 43 -0.60 -18.59 -21.73
N GLU A 44 0.55 -18.37 -22.38
CA GLU A 44 0.66 -17.38 -23.44
C GLU A 44 -0.32 -17.68 -24.58
N GLY A 45 -1.04 -16.69 -25.05
CA GLY A 45 -2.08 -16.79 -26.05
C GLY A 45 -3.48 -17.05 -25.49
N ASP A 46 -3.66 -17.35 -24.22
CA ASP A 46 -4.98 -17.58 -23.64
C ASP A 46 -5.77 -16.27 -23.56
N PRO A 47 -7.08 -16.27 -23.94
CA PRO A 47 -7.96 -15.13 -23.73
C PRO A 47 -8.37 -15.02 -22.27
N VAL A 48 -8.45 -13.80 -21.74
CA VAL A 48 -8.90 -13.50 -20.38
C VAL A 48 -9.91 -12.36 -20.39
N LEU A 49 -10.85 -12.40 -19.47
CA LEU A 49 -11.77 -11.32 -19.18
C LEU A 49 -11.28 -10.56 -17.93
N CYS A 50 -11.72 -9.31 -17.75
CA CYS A 50 -11.54 -8.62 -16.50
C CYS A 50 -12.20 -9.43 -15.35
N GLY A 51 -11.44 -9.77 -14.31
CA GLY A 51 -11.87 -10.69 -13.25
C GLY A 51 -11.58 -12.18 -13.51
N SER A 52 -11.02 -12.58 -14.67
CA SER A 52 -10.62 -13.97 -14.93
C SER A 52 -9.40 -14.33 -14.08
N PRO A 53 -9.36 -15.53 -13.45
CA PRO A 53 -8.22 -15.96 -12.64
C PRO A 53 -6.99 -16.23 -13.53
N VAL A 54 -5.86 -15.65 -13.14
CA VAL A 54 -4.57 -15.73 -13.86
C VAL A 54 -3.54 -16.51 -13.03
N ILE A 55 -3.51 -16.26 -11.74
CA ILE A 55 -2.57 -16.88 -10.79
C ILE A 55 -3.37 -17.36 -9.57
N ALA A 56 -3.03 -18.52 -9.03
CA ALA A 56 -3.51 -19.00 -7.74
C ALA A 56 -2.35 -19.12 -6.76
N ASP A 57 -2.64 -19.11 -5.47
CA ASP A 57 -1.66 -19.48 -4.46
C ASP A 57 -1.49 -21.01 -4.41
N LYS A 58 -0.24 -21.48 -4.26
CA LYS A 58 0.05 -22.91 -4.10
C LYS A 58 -0.39 -23.45 -2.75
N LYS A 59 -0.37 -22.62 -1.70
CA LYS A 59 -0.77 -23.02 -0.34
C LYS A 59 -2.28 -23.12 -0.22
N ASN A 60 -3.00 -22.16 -0.81
CA ASN A 60 -4.46 -22.12 -0.83
C ASN A 60 -4.93 -21.79 -2.25
N ALA A 61 -5.36 -22.81 -2.98
CA ALA A 61 -5.74 -22.70 -4.38
C ALA A 61 -6.96 -21.79 -4.65
N ASP A 62 -7.72 -21.48 -3.62
CA ASP A 62 -8.89 -20.60 -3.70
C ASP A 62 -8.50 -19.12 -3.71
N ILE A 63 -7.28 -18.78 -3.24
CA ILE A 63 -6.74 -17.41 -3.33
C ILE A 63 -6.26 -17.17 -4.74
N LEU A 64 -6.96 -16.28 -5.45
CA LEU A 64 -6.76 -15.99 -6.86
C LEU A 64 -6.29 -14.55 -7.08
N LEU A 65 -5.33 -14.35 -7.99
CA LEU A 65 -5.07 -13.06 -8.62
C LEU A 65 -5.75 -13.07 -9.99
N THR A 66 -6.56 -12.08 -10.25
CA THR A 66 -7.37 -11.97 -11.46
C THR A 66 -6.85 -10.89 -12.40
N SER A 67 -7.23 -10.97 -13.67
CA SER A 67 -6.88 -9.96 -14.66
C SER A 67 -7.64 -8.65 -14.38
N PRO A 68 -6.96 -7.49 -14.37
CA PRO A 68 -7.63 -6.19 -14.24
C PRO A 68 -8.27 -5.68 -15.56
N VAL A 69 -8.01 -6.36 -16.68
CA VAL A 69 -8.52 -6.00 -18.02
C VAL A 69 -8.93 -7.25 -18.77
N SER A 70 -9.76 -7.09 -19.83
CA SER A 70 -9.97 -8.14 -20.83
C SER A 70 -8.89 -8.07 -21.91
N GLY A 71 -8.57 -9.23 -22.52
CA GLY A 71 -7.55 -9.30 -23.56
C GLY A 71 -6.94 -10.68 -23.70
N THR A 72 -5.68 -10.73 -24.07
CA THR A 72 -4.93 -11.97 -24.30
C THR A 72 -3.63 -11.98 -23.50
N VAL A 73 -3.30 -13.09 -22.89
CA VAL A 73 -2.02 -13.27 -22.19
C VAL A 73 -0.88 -13.22 -23.23
N LYS A 74 -0.06 -12.16 -23.13
CA LYS A 74 1.01 -11.89 -24.11
C LYS A 74 2.30 -12.61 -23.76
N GLU A 75 2.70 -12.53 -22.49
CA GLU A 75 4.02 -13.02 -22.05
C GLU A 75 4.00 -13.38 -20.56
N LEU A 76 4.80 -14.40 -20.19
CA LEU A 76 5.06 -14.82 -18.82
C LEU A 76 6.48 -14.41 -18.42
N VAL A 77 6.64 -13.24 -17.79
CA VAL A 77 7.95 -12.72 -17.38
C VAL A 77 8.50 -13.51 -16.20
N ARG A 78 9.70 -14.07 -16.37
CA ARG A 78 10.39 -14.85 -15.35
C ARG A 78 11.75 -14.25 -15.03
N GLY A 79 12.09 -14.18 -13.76
CA GLY A 79 13.40 -13.79 -13.27
C GLY A 79 14.29 -14.99 -12.93
N ASP A 80 15.27 -14.73 -12.08
CA ASP A 80 16.21 -15.74 -11.60
C ASP A 80 15.50 -16.97 -11.03
N LYS A 81 16.10 -18.14 -11.23
CA LYS A 81 15.56 -19.44 -10.79
C LYS A 81 14.12 -19.69 -11.28
N ARG A 82 13.73 -19.10 -12.41
CA ARG A 82 12.38 -19.19 -13.02
C ARG A 82 11.27 -18.63 -12.13
N LYS A 83 11.58 -17.73 -11.19
CA LYS A 83 10.58 -17.04 -10.38
C LYS A 83 9.65 -16.24 -11.29
N LEU A 84 8.33 -16.42 -11.15
CA LEU A 84 7.34 -15.64 -11.88
C LEU A 84 7.37 -14.18 -11.36
N LEU A 85 7.66 -13.24 -12.24
CA LEU A 85 7.71 -11.81 -11.93
C LEU A 85 6.42 -11.10 -12.33
N ALA A 86 5.92 -11.41 -13.55
CA ALA A 86 4.68 -10.81 -14.04
C ALA A 86 4.02 -11.71 -15.10
N VAL A 87 2.70 -11.58 -15.22
CA VAL A 87 1.92 -12.04 -16.36
C VAL A 87 1.48 -10.81 -17.12
N LEU A 88 1.92 -10.64 -18.35
CA LEU A 88 1.57 -9.52 -19.20
C LEU A 88 0.33 -9.85 -20.02
N ILE A 89 -0.65 -8.97 -19.97
CA ILE A 89 -1.92 -9.10 -20.67
C ILE A 89 -2.01 -7.95 -21.68
N GLU A 90 -2.18 -8.28 -22.95
CA GLU A 90 -2.49 -7.31 -24.00
C GLU A 90 -3.97 -7.02 -23.96
N ALA A 91 -4.32 -5.79 -23.52
CA ALA A 91 -5.70 -5.39 -23.32
C ALA A 91 -6.42 -5.21 -24.66
N ASP A 92 -7.67 -5.67 -24.73
CA ASP A 92 -8.56 -5.39 -25.84
C ASP A 92 -9.34 -4.07 -25.62
N SER A 93 -10.08 -3.65 -26.64
CA SER A 93 -10.92 -2.45 -26.58
C SER A 93 -12.33 -2.73 -26.01
N GLU A 94 -12.71 -4.00 -25.82
CA GLU A 94 -14.07 -4.37 -25.44
C GLU A 94 -14.30 -4.28 -23.93
N ASN A 95 -13.24 -4.43 -23.14
CA ASN A 95 -13.22 -4.38 -21.67
C ASN A 95 -14.35 -5.22 -21.04
N LYS A 96 -14.48 -6.47 -21.51
CA LYS A 96 -15.47 -7.42 -20.98
C LYS A 96 -15.07 -7.91 -19.61
N CYS A 97 -16.00 -7.90 -18.66
CA CYS A 97 -15.79 -8.40 -17.31
C CYS A 97 -16.56 -9.70 -17.07
N VAL A 98 -16.04 -10.50 -16.14
CA VAL A 98 -16.77 -11.63 -15.58
C VAL A 98 -17.93 -11.07 -14.76
N ASP A 99 -19.14 -11.59 -14.98
CA ASP A 99 -20.31 -11.26 -14.16
C ASP A 99 -20.36 -12.18 -12.94
N PHE A 100 -20.19 -11.60 -11.76
CA PHE A 100 -20.29 -12.30 -10.47
C PHE A 100 -21.70 -12.21 -9.87
N GLY A 101 -22.60 -11.47 -10.51
CA GLY A 101 -23.97 -11.21 -10.05
C GLY A 101 -24.01 -10.14 -8.96
N ALA A 102 -24.67 -9.01 -9.25
CA ALA A 102 -24.91 -7.98 -8.25
C ALA A 102 -25.79 -8.53 -7.11
N LYS A 103 -25.45 -8.22 -5.87
CA LYS A 103 -26.24 -8.59 -4.68
C LYS A 103 -26.20 -7.45 -3.69
N ASP A 104 -27.36 -6.98 -3.29
CA ASP A 104 -27.47 -5.97 -2.24
C ASP A 104 -27.26 -6.62 -0.87
N VAL A 105 -26.11 -6.32 -0.25
CA VAL A 105 -25.74 -6.82 1.09
C VAL A 105 -26.71 -6.33 2.16
N ALA A 106 -27.30 -5.13 1.97
CA ALA A 106 -28.28 -4.55 2.90
C ALA A 106 -29.67 -5.19 2.78
N SER A 107 -30.02 -5.71 1.59
CA SER A 107 -31.31 -6.36 1.31
C SER A 107 -31.31 -7.87 1.55
N LEU A 108 -30.20 -8.44 1.98
CA LEU A 108 -30.18 -9.82 2.49
C LEU A 108 -30.99 -9.84 3.80
N ASP A 109 -32.29 -10.07 3.67
CA ASP A 109 -33.25 -10.12 4.73
C ASP A 109 -32.72 -11.02 5.86
N ALA A 110 -32.93 -10.58 7.11
CA ALA A 110 -32.47 -11.32 8.30
C ALA A 110 -32.95 -12.78 8.33
N ASP A 111 -34.08 -13.10 7.67
CA ASP A 111 -34.61 -14.43 7.56
C ASP A 111 -33.99 -15.26 6.43
N ALA A 112 -33.70 -14.67 5.27
CA ALA A 112 -32.91 -15.29 4.20
C ALA A 112 -31.45 -15.50 4.61
N VAL A 113 -30.89 -14.57 5.41
CA VAL A 113 -29.59 -14.70 6.07
C VAL A 113 -29.60 -15.80 7.11
N ARG A 114 -30.69 -15.94 7.90
CA ARG A 114 -30.87 -17.04 8.88
C ARG A 114 -30.97 -18.40 8.20
N GLU A 115 -31.67 -18.51 7.10
CA GLU A 115 -31.84 -19.77 6.37
C GLU A 115 -30.54 -20.19 5.63
N ALA A 116 -29.79 -19.25 5.08
CA ALA A 116 -28.44 -19.46 4.52
C ALA A 116 -27.39 -19.76 5.61
N ILE A 117 -27.54 -19.16 6.80
CA ILE A 117 -26.70 -19.42 7.99
C ILE A 117 -26.94 -20.81 8.54
N LEU A 118 -28.19 -21.32 8.52
CA LEU A 118 -28.53 -22.65 9.02
C LEU A 118 -28.06 -23.78 8.09
N GLN A 119 -27.83 -23.53 6.79
CA GLN A 119 -27.39 -24.55 5.83
C GLN A 119 -25.90 -24.50 5.46
N SER A 120 -25.21 -23.32 5.50
CA SER A 120 -23.79 -23.20 5.16
C SER A 120 -23.06 -22.00 5.80
N GLY A 121 -23.77 -21.12 6.54
CA GLY A 121 -23.23 -19.90 7.12
C GLY A 121 -22.96 -18.76 6.11
N LEU A 122 -23.22 -17.50 6.48
CA LEU A 122 -22.93 -16.31 5.67
C LEU A 122 -21.45 -16.16 5.39
N TRP A 123 -20.61 -16.51 6.37
CA TRP A 123 -19.16 -16.48 6.28
C TRP A 123 -18.62 -17.25 5.07
N PRO A 124 -18.90 -18.54 4.86
CA PRO A 124 -18.35 -19.29 3.72
C PRO A 124 -18.77 -18.73 2.37
N TRP A 125 -20.01 -18.24 2.25
CA TRP A 125 -20.50 -17.66 1.00
C TRP A 125 -19.79 -16.34 0.66
N LEU A 126 -19.67 -15.43 1.62
CA LEU A 126 -19.02 -14.12 1.45
C LEU A 126 -17.53 -14.30 1.13
N VAL A 127 -16.85 -15.16 1.88
CA VAL A 127 -15.45 -15.53 1.64
C VAL A 127 -15.29 -16.15 0.25
N SER A 128 -16.15 -17.09 -0.14
CA SER A 128 -16.11 -17.72 -1.46
C SER A 128 -16.30 -16.73 -2.60
N LEU A 129 -17.20 -15.75 -2.46
CA LEU A 129 -17.39 -14.72 -3.48
C LEU A 129 -16.15 -13.83 -3.61
N LEU A 130 -15.57 -13.39 -2.50
CA LEU A 130 -14.35 -12.56 -2.50
C LEU A 130 -13.13 -13.33 -3.04
N LEU A 131 -13.02 -14.62 -2.73
CA LEU A 131 -11.97 -15.49 -3.28
C LEU A 131 -12.10 -15.64 -4.80
N ARG A 132 -13.30 -16.01 -5.26
CA ARG A 132 -13.57 -16.24 -6.70
C ARG A 132 -13.44 -14.98 -7.54
N SER A 133 -13.76 -13.82 -7.00
CA SER A 133 -13.60 -12.54 -7.70
C SER A 133 -12.16 -12.04 -7.77
N GLY A 134 -11.23 -12.62 -6.97
CA GLY A 134 -9.84 -12.16 -6.87
C GLY A 134 -9.66 -10.88 -6.06
N LEU A 135 -10.66 -10.47 -5.27
CA LEU A 135 -10.54 -9.32 -4.37
C LEU A 135 -9.99 -9.71 -2.99
N TRP A 136 -10.03 -11.00 -2.63
CA TRP A 136 -9.51 -11.47 -1.35
C TRP A 136 -8.05 -11.04 -1.08
N PRO A 137 -7.12 -11.08 -2.04
CA PRO A 137 -5.73 -10.66 -1.83
C PRO A 137 -5.56 -9.18 -1.45
N MET A 138 -6.60 -8.35 -1.58
CA MET A 138 -6.60 -6.95 -1.10
C MET A 138 -6.70 -6.86 0.42
N ILE A 139 -7.12 -7.93 1.09
CA ILE A 139 -7.20 -8.02 2.54
C ILE A 139 -5.86 -8.51 3.06
N VAL A 140 -5.18 -7.65 3.81
CA VAL A 140 -3.86 -7.93 4.37
C VAL A 140 -3.98 -8.26 5.85
N GLN A 141 -3.38 -9.36 6.26
CA GLN A 141 -3.36 -9.82 7.63
C GLN A 141 -2.16 -9.24 8.38
N ARG A 142 -2.40 -8.66 9.53
CA ARG A 142 -1.38 -8.36 10.54
C ARG A 142 -1.55 -9.30 11.75
N PRO A 143 -0.44 -9.74 12.38
CA PRO A 143 0.95 -9.44 12.06
C PRO A 143 1.39 -10.01 10.72
N TYR A 144 2.59 -9.63 10.27
CA TYR A 144 3.37 -10.14 9.13
C TYR A 144 3.08 -9.51 7.76
N GLY A 145 1.93 -8.86 7.52
CA GLY A 145 1.61 -8.20 6.24
C GLY A 145 1.45 -9.17 5.06
N ILE A 146 0.84 -10.30 5.30
CA ILE A 146 0.55 -11.33 4.28
C ILE A 146 -0.93 -11.27 3.86
N ILE A 147 -1.28 -11.96 2.78
CA ILE A 147 -2.70 -12.13 2.41
C ILE A 147 -3.43 -12.79 3.57
N ALA A 148 -4.64 -12.29 3.90
CA ALA A 148 -5.44 -12.81 4.98
C ALA A 148 -5.79 -14.30 4.77
N ASP A 149 -5.65 -15.11 5.81
CA ASP A 149 -6.09 -16.51 5.79
C ASP A 149 -7.62 -16.56 5.87
N PRO A 150 -8.31 -17.11 4.83
CA PRO A 150 -9.76 -17.20 4.84
C PRO A 150 -10.34 -18.07 5.95
N ALA A 151 -9.54 -18.95 6.55
CA ALA A 151 -9.96 -19.82 7.65
C ALA A 151 -9.90 -19.14 9.04
N VAL A 152 -9.21 -18.00 9.13
CA VAL A 152 -9.00 -17.28 10.40
C VAL A 152 -9.93 -16.09 10.50
N LYS A 153 -10.73 -16.02 11.54
CA LYS A 153 -11.58 -14.86 11.83
C LYS A 153 -10.74 -13.76 12.51
N PRO A 154 -10.69 -12.55 11.96
CA PRO A 154 -9.89 -11.49 12.56
C PRO A 154 -10.55 -10.91 13.81
N LYS A 155 -9.72 -10.39 14.74
CA LYS A 155 -10.18 -9.63 15.91
C LYS A 155 -10.96 -8.37 15.47
N ALA A 156 -10.50 -7.67 14.44
CA ALA A 156 -11.15 -6.50 13.84
C ALA A 156 -10.59 -6.26 12.44
N ILE A 157 -11.24 -5.37 11.66
CA ILE A 157 -10.77 -4.94 10.33
C ILE A 157 -10.53 -3.43 10.37
N PHE A 158 -9.37 -3.00 9.87
CA PHE A 158 -8.95 -1.60 9.91
C PHE A 158 -8.78 -1.03 8.50
N VAL A 159 -9.29 0.19 8.32
CA VAL A 159 -9.20 0.98 7.08
C VAL A 159 -8.61 2.34 7.40
N SER A 160 -7.52 2.73 6.75
CA SER A 160 -7.07 4.12 6.81
C SER A 160 -7.66 4.91 5.65
N ALA A 161 -8.44 5.96 5.97
CA ALA A 161 -9.07 6.82 4.97
C ALA A 161 -8.27 8.10 4.70
N PHE A 162 -6.99 8.13 5.05
CA PHE A 162 -6.07 9.19 4.69
C PHE A 162 -4.63 8.68 4.69
N ASN A 163 -3.80 9.34 3.91
CA ASN A 163 -2.37 9.04 3.81
C ASN A 163 -1.56 10.29 4.17
N THR A 164 -0.48 10.12 4.93
CA THR A 164 0.42 11.20 5.34
C THR A 164 1.82 11.09 4.76
N ALA A 165 2.05 10.13 3.86
CA ALA A 165 3.31 9.98 3.15
C ALA A 165 3.62 11.24 2.32
N PRO A 166 4.89 11.51 2.00
CA PRO A 166 5.24 12.63 1.15
C PRO A 166 4.55 12.53 -0.23
N LEU A 167 3.92 13.63 -0.66
CA LEU A 167 3.18 13.73 -1.91
C LEU A 167 2.02 12.71 -2.06
N ALA A 168 1.48 12.23 -0.95
CA ALA A 168 0.42 11.22 -0.95
C ALA A 168 -0.79 11.65 -1.77
N ALA A 169 -1.42 10.67 -2.43
CA ALA A 169 -2.69 10.88 -3.11
C ALA A 169 -3.77 11.34 -2.11
N ASP A 170 -4.61 12.26 -2.53
CA ASP A 170 -5.72 12.76 -1.72
C ASP A 170 -6.89 11.77 -1.76
N ALA A 171 -7.16 11.10 -0.65
CA ALA A 171 -8.18 10.07 -0.54
C ALA A 171 -9.59 10.59 -0.86
N GLU A 172 -9.94 11.82 -0.42
CA GLU A 172 -11.24 12.43 -0.69
C GLU A 172 -11.43 12.68 -2.20
N PHE A 173 -10.38 13.18 -2.87
CA PHE A 173 -10.41 13.38 -4.31
C PHE A 173 -10.46 12.05 -5.07
N CYS A 174 -9.71 11.06 -4.62
CA CYS A 174 -9.68 9.74 -5.27
C CYS A 174 -11.06 9.07 -5.23
N HIS A 175 -11.73 9.11 -4.09
CA HIS A 175 -13.01 8.42 -3.86
C HIS A 175 -14.24 9.33 -3.92
N ALA A 176 -14.10 10.56 -4.46
CA ALA A 176 -15.24 11.47 -4.62
C ALA A 176 -16.39 10.79 -5.38
N GLY A 177 -17.58 10.73 -4.74
CA GLY A 177 -18.77 10.09 -5.29
C GLY A 177 -18.85 8.57 -5.15
N GLU A 178 -17.89 7.91 -4.50
CA GLU A 178 -17.87 6.46 -4.29
C GLU A 178 -18.45 6.01 -2.92
N LEU A 179 -19.05 6.92 -2.15
CA LEU A 179 -19.54 6.63 -0.79
C LEU A 179 -20.46 5.39 -0.73
N LYS A 180 -21.31 5.18 -1.74
CA LYS A 180 -22.18 3.99 -1.80
C LYS A 180 -21.39 2.68 -1.93
N ALA A 181 -20.32 2.69 -2.71
CA ALA A 181 -19.46 1.52 -2.85
C ALA A 181 -18.67 1.28 -1.56
N LEU A 182 -18.11 2.34 -0.96
CA LEU A 182 -17.41 2.25 0.32
C LEU A 182 -18.32 1.70 1.44
N GLN A 183 -19.59 2.17 1.50
CA GLN A 183 -20.57 1.66 2.47
C GLN A 183 -20.86 0.16 2.24
N ALA A 184 -21.13 -0.24 1.00
CA ALA A 184 -21.40 -1.66 0.70
C ALA A 184 -20.19 -2.56 1.00
N GLY A 185 -18.96 -2.05 0.76
CA GLY A 185 -17.73 -2.74 1.16
C GLY A 185 -17.59 -2.88 2.68
N ALA A 186 -17.87 -1.80 3.42
CA ALA A 186 -17.83 -1.81 4.88
C ALA A 186 -18.87 -2.77 5.47
N ASP A 187 -20.10 -2.76 4.94
CA ASP A 187 -21.17 -3.68 5.35
C ASP A 187 -20.79 -5.14 5.11
N ALA A 188 -20.16 -5.44 3.95
CA ALA A 188 -19.68 -6.77 3.64
C ALA A 188 -18.57 -7.23 4.60
N LEU A 189 -17.56 -6.37 4.82
CA LEU A 189 -16.44 -6.68 5.72
C LEU A 189 -16.87 -6.79 7.17
N GLY A 190 -17.86 -5.99 7.61
CA GLY A 190 -18.44 -6.07 8.95
C GLY A 190 -19.04 -7.43 9.29
N LYS A 191 -19.44 -8.24 8.27
CA LYS A 191 -19.89 -9.63 8.46
C LYS A 191 -18.75 -10.62 8.67
N LEU A 192 -17.50 -10.22 8.38
CA LEU A 192 -16.31 -11.08 8.50
C LEU A 192 -15.60 -10.97 9.85
N THR A 193 -16.09 -10.16 10.79
CA THR A 193 -15.49 -9.97 12.10
C THR A 193 -16.54 -9.69 13.17
N ASP A 194 -16.24 -10.06 14.41
CA ASP A 194 -17.07 -9.69 15.57
C ASP A 194 -16.63 -8.35 16.17
N GLY A 195 -15.39 -7.91 15.92
CA GLY A 195 -14.83 -6.69 16.48
C GLY A 195 -15.08 -5.43 15.64
N GLY A 196 -15.89 -5.54 14.58
CA GLY A 196 -16.27 -4.40 13.75
C GLY A 196 -15.21 -3.95 12.73
N VAL A 197 -15.59 -2.96 11.93
CA VAL A 197 -14.74 -2.29 10.96
C VAL A 197 -14.39 -0.92 11.49
N HIS A 198 -13.09 -0.67 11.73
CA HIS A 198 -12.56 0.60 12.20
C HIS A 198 -12.09 1.42 11.01
N VAL A 199 -12.62 2.62 10.84
CA VAL A 199 -12.22 3.55 9.77
C VAL A 199 -11.58 4.78 10.38
N SER A 200 -10.33 5.03 10.03
CA SER A 200 -9.55 6.18 10.52
C SER A 200 -9.59 7.31 9.51
N ILE A 201 -10.06 8.49 9.94
CA ILE A 201 -10.20 9.69 9.12
C ILE A 201 -9.25 10.80 9.58
N ASP A 202 -8.94 11.74 8.67
CA ASP A 202 -8.11 12.91 8.97
C ASP A 202 -8.89 13.97 9.77
N ALA A 203 -8.54 14.15 11.03
CA ALA A 203 -9.14 15.15 11.90
C ALA A 203 -8.80 16.60 11.52
N SER A 204 -7.94 16.84 10.53
CA SER A 204 -7.69 18.20 10.01
C SER A 204 -8.75 18.63 9.00
N ARG A 205 -9.58 17.71 8.49
CA ARG A 205 -10.69 17.98 7.56
C ARG A 205 -12.00 18.05 8.32
N GLU A 206 -12.62 19.25 8.33
CA GLU A 206 -13.88 19.50 9.06
C GLU A 206 -15.08 18.71 8.52
N HIS A 207 -15.07 18.37 7.22
CA HIS A 207 -16.17 17.71 6.52
C HIS A 207 -15.68 16.58 5.62
N SER A 208 -15.17 15.51 6.24
CA SER A 208 -14.83 14.30 5.46
C SER A 208 -16.09 13.57 4.99
N GLU A 209 -16.16 13.22 3.68
CA GLU A 209 -17.25 12.36 3.17
C GLU A 209 -17.27 10.99 3.86
N PHE A 210 -16.11 10.49 4.29
CA PHE A 210 -15.97 9.20 4.98
C PHE A 210 -16.63 9.21 6.38
N SER A 211 -16.85 10.37 6.99
CA SER A 211 -17.61 10.49 8.25
C SER A 211 -19.08 10.08 8.13
N ARG A 212 -19.59 9.92 6.91
CA ARG A 212 -20.97 9.49 6.61
C ARG A 212 -21.12 7.97 6.58
N LEU A 213 -20.04 7.21 6.68
CA LEU A 213 -20.10 5.76 6.75
C LEU A 213 -20.83 5.34 8.04
N THR A 214 -21.73 4.39 7.91
CA THR A 214 -22.52 3.84 9.02
C THR A 214 -22.15 2.39 9.30
N GLY A 215 -22.45 1.91 10.51
CA GLY A 215 -22.09 0.52 10.90
C GLY A 215 -20.60 0.28 11.05
N VAL A 216 -19.79 1.34 11.10
CA VAL A 216 -18.34 1.31 11.31
C VAL A 216 -17.95 2.14 12.54
N GLU A 217 -16.80 1.83 13.14
CA GLU A 217 -16.22 2.63 14.21
C GLU A 217 -15.28 3.70 13.61
N LEU A 218 -15.69 4.97 13.71
CA LEU A 218 -14.90 6.09 13.17
C LEU A 218 -13.89 6.59 14.19
N HIS A 219 -12.63 6.68 13.76
CA HIS A 219 -11.53 7.23 14.55
C HIS A 219 -10.93 8.43 13.83
N SER A 220 -10.68 9.50 14.58
CA SER A 220 -10.10 10.73 14.03
C SER A 220 -8.64 10.86 14.44
N PHE A 221 -7.75 10.88 13.46
CA PHE A 221 -6.32 11.04 13.67
C PHE A 221 -5.81 12.34 13.05
N LYS A 222 -4.85 12.97 13.73
CA LYS A 222 -4.12 14.14 13.23
C LYS A 222 -2.66 14.02 13.60
N GLY A 223 -1.78 14.23 12.62
CA GLY A 223 -0.34 14.16 12.86
C GLY A 223 0.49 14.25 11.59
N LYS A 224 1.79 14.25 11.79
CA LYS A 224 2.78 14.10 10.71
C LYS A 224 2.87 12.63 10.32
N HIS A 225 3.48 12.36 9.16
CA HIS A 225 3.80 10.97 8.78
C HIS A 225 4.65 10.30 9.88
N PRO A 226 4.30 9.08 10.33
CA PRO A 226 3.40 8.08 9.72
C PRO A 226 1.99 8.01 10.34
N ALA A 227 1.36 9.12 10.75
CA ALA A 227 0.02 9.11 11.34
C ALA A 227 -1.06 8.48 10.43
N GLY A 228 -0.87 8.51 9.09
CA GLY A 228 -1.73 7.88 8.11
C GLY A 228 -1.50 6.37 7.93
N ASN A 229 -0.43 5.80 8.48
CA ASN A 229 -0.18 4.38 8.38
C ASN A 229 -1.16 3.60 9.27
N VAL A 230 -1.80 2.59 8.70
CA VAL A 230 -2.79 1.79 9.41
C VAL A 230 -2.19 1.07 10.62
N GLY A 231 -0.90 0.65 10.57
CA GLY A 231 -0.20 0.05 11.71
C GLY A 231 -0.10 0.98 12.90
N VAL A 232 0.22 2.25 12.65
CA VAL A 232 0.25 3.29 13.68
C VAL A 232 -1.14 3.52 14.28
N GLN A 233 -2.18 3.49 13.47
CA GLN A 233 -3.56 3.65 13.94
C GLN A 233 -3.99 2.46 14.79
N ILE A 234 -3.68 1.24 14.37
CA ILE A 234 -3.95 0.01 15.11
C ILE A 234 -3.26 0.05 16.49
N SER A 235 -2.00 0.48 16.56
CA SER A 235 -1.27 0.55 17.83
C SER A 235 -1.92 1.50 18.86
N HIS A 236 -2.72 2.47 18.39
CA HIS A 236 -3.45 3.41 19.26
C HIS A 236 -4.89 2.95 19.56
N ILE A 237 -5.52 2.20 18.67
CA ILE A 237 -6.91 1.73 18.83
C ILE A 237 -6.94 0.39 19.56
N SER A 238 -6.22 -0.59 19.04
CA SER A 238 -6.21 -1.97 19.54
C SER A 238 -4.88 -2.65 19.18
N PRO A 239 -3.82 -2.44 19.97
CA PRO A 239 -2.50 -3.06 19.75
C PRO A 239 -2.60 -4.57 19.57
N ILE A 240 -1.78 -5.12 18.70
CA ILE A 240 -1.79 -6.54 18.34
C ILE A 240 -0.94 -7.30 19.34
N GLN A 241 -1.55 -8.25 20.04
CA GLN A 241 -0.85 -9.14 20.96
C GLN A 241 -0.47 -10.46 20.28
N LYS A 242 0.44 -11.23 20.91
CA LYS A 242 0.80 -12.58 20.43
C LYS A 242 -0.44 -13.45 20.29
N GLY A 243 -0.61 -14.06 19.12
CA GLY A 243 -1.77 -14.93 18.81
C GLY A 243 -3.00 -14.19 18.33
N GLU A 244 -3.01 -12.85 18.31
CA GLU A 244 -4.10 -12.07 17.73
C GLU A 244 -3.86 -11.84 16.24
N THR A 245 -4.95 -11.76 15.48
CA THR A 245 -4.94 -11.45 14.05
C THR A 245 -5.92 -10.33 13.80
N VAL A 246 -5.47 -9.29 13.08
CA VAL A 246 -6.33 -8.23 12.55
C VAL A 246 -6.15 -8.14 11.03
N TRP A 247 -7.17 -7.68 10.34
CA TRP A 247 -7.08 -7.45 8.91
C TRP A 247 -7.04 -5.96 8.60
N THR A 248 -6.36 -5.62 7.53
CA THR A 248 -6.31 -4.26 7.00
C THR A 248 -6.67 -4.27 5.53
N ILE A 249 -7.31 -3.20 5.07
CA ILE A 249 -7.64 -3.00 3.67
C ILE A 249 -7.54 -1.50 3.32
N SER A 250 -7.11 -1.19 2.10
CA SER A 250 -7.11 0.18 1.58
C SER A 250 -8.52 0.64 1.20
N LEU A 251 -8.71 1.96 1.02
CA LEU A 251 -9.98 2.49 0.51
C LEU A 251 -10.32 1.96 -0.89
N GLU A 252 -9.31 1.80 -1.76
CA GLU A 252 -9.48 1.18 -3.08
C GLU A 252 -10.02 -0.23 -2.97
N GLY A 253 -9.46 -1.02 -2.04
CA GLY A 253 -9.92 -2.38 -1.78
C GLY A 253 -11.34 -2.41 -1.26
N LEU A 254 -11.65 -1.50 -0.33
CA LEU A 254 -13.00 -1.35 0.20
C LEU A 254 -14.00 -0.97 -0.88
N ALA A 255 -13.66 0.00 -1.75
CA ALA A 255 -14.49 0.43 -2.87
C ALA A 255 -14.66 -0.70 -3.92
N ALA A 256 -13.59 -1.44 -4.24
CA ALA A 256 -13.64 -2.56 -5.18
C ALA A 256 -14.56 -3.70 -4.66
N ILE A 257 -14.48 -4.04 -3.39
CA ILE A 257 -15.41 -4.98 -2.74
C ILE A 257 -16.84 -4.45 -2.85
N GLY A 258 -17.08 -3.18 -2.52
CA GLY A 258 -18.41 -2.60 -2.65
C GLY A 258 -18.94 -2.58 -4.09
N LYS A 259 -18.08 -2.33 -5.09
CA LYS A 259 -18.45 -2.42 -6.52
C LYS A 259 -18.80 -3.86 -6.92
N LEU A 260 -18.10 -4.86 -6.38
CA LEU A 260 -18.45 -6.27 -6.58
C LEU A 260 -19.88 -6.57 -6.12
N PHE A 261 -20.27 -6.11 -4.92
CA PHE A 261 -21.61 -6.35 -4.40
C PHE A 261 -22.68 -5.54 -5.12
N THR A 262 -22.43 -4.27 -5.43
CA THR A 262 -23.43 -3.38 -6.03
C THR A 262 -23.60 -3.57 -7.54
N LYS A 263 -22.52 -3.93 -8.25
CA LYS A 263 -22.49 -4.04 -9.71
C LYS A 263 -22.23 -5.45 -10.23
N GLY A 264 -21.76 -6.37 -9.39
CA GLY A 264 -21.40 -7.74 -9.75
C GLY A 264 -20.12 -7.87 -10.58
N VAL A 265 -19.27 -6.85 -10.61
CA VAL A 265 -18.06 -6.81 -11.45
C VAL A 265 -16.80 -6.56 -10.65
N TYR A 266 -15.69 -7.12 -11.13
CA TYR A 266 -14.35 -6.80 -10.64
C TYR A 266 -13.92 -5.45 -11.25
N ASP A 267 -13.91 -4.39 -10.46
CA ASP A 267 -13.50 -3.05 -10.91
C ASP A 267 -12.45 -2.48 -9.97
N VAL A 268 -11.20 -2.53 -10.41
CA VAL A 268 -10.01 -2.03 -9.69
C VAL A 268 -9.43 -0.76 -10.31
N ARG A 269 -10.19 -0.10 -11.20
CA ARG A 269 -9.81 1.21 -11.73
C ARG A 269 -9.75 2.22 -10.61
N ARG A 270 -8.69 3.03 -10.64
CA ARG A 270 -8.40 4.01 -9.60
C ARG A 270 -7.78 5.28 -10.16
N LYS A 271 -7.85 6.34 -9.39
CA LYS A 271 -7.10 7.57 -9.63
C LYS A 271 -5.72 7.43 -8.98
N VAL A 272 -4.68 7.69 -9.75
CA VAL A 272 -3.28 7.59 -9.32
C VAL A 272 -2.63 8.95 -9.44
N ALA A 273 -2.01 9.44 -8.37
CA ALA A 273 -1.26 10.68 -8.39
C ALA A 273 0.06 10.49 -9.11
N VAL A 274 0.32 11.30 -10.14
CA VAL A 274 1.65 11.44 -10.76
C VAL A 274 2.28 12.69 -10.18
N CYS A 275 3.31 12.52 -9.36
CA CYS A 275 3.87 13.56 -8.52
C CYS A 275 5.41 13.53 -8.50
N GLY A 276 6.04 14.47 -7.79
CA GLY A 276 7.48 14.56 -7.64
C GLY A 276 8.12 15.68 -8.48
N SER A 277 9.35 16.03 -8.13
CA SER A 277 10.07 17.18 -8.71
C SER A 277 10.39 17.05 -10.20
N MET A 278 10.30 15.83 -10.76
CA MET A 278 10.52 15.58 -12.20
C MET A 278 9.20 15.48 -12.98
N ALA A 279 8.03 15.56 -12.33
CA ALA A 279 6.76 15.67 -13.00
C ALA A 279 6.58 17.09 -13.59
N ILE A 280 6.21 17.19 -14.89
CA ILE A 280 6.02 18.49 -15.56
C ILE A 280 4.74 19.15 -15.06
N GLU A 281 3.64 18.40 -15.05
CA GLU A 281 2.34 18.83 -14.57
C GLU A 281 1.81 17.79 -13.58
N PRO A 282 2.23 17.87 -12.30
CA PRO A 282 1.75 16.93 -11.29
C PRO A 282 0.22 16.93 -11.22
N SER A 283 -0.39 15.78 -11.44
CA SER A 283 -1.86 15.63 -11.55
C SER A 283 -2.26 14.19 -11.37
N TYR A 284 -3.55 13.91 -11.34
CA TYR A 284 -4.06 12.54 -11.28
C TYR A 284 -4.32 11.99 -12.68
N ILE A 285 -4.10 10.72 -12.84
CA ILE A 285 -4.53 9.91 -13.97
C ILE A 285 -5.52 8.84 -13.49
N GLU A 286 -6.47 8.46 -14.33
CA GLU A 286 -7.32 7.31 -14.07
C GLU A 286 -6.77 6.10 -14.82
N THR A 287 -6.49 5.01 -14.12
CA THR A 287 -5.86 3.80 -14.70
C THR A 287 -6.15 2.55 -13.87
N VAL A 288 -5.51 1.44 -14.22
CA VAL A 288 -5.57 0.15 -13.51
C VAL A 288 -4.20 -0.20 -12.91
N PRO A 289 -4.14 -1.00 -11.82
CA PRO A 289 -2.88 -1.56 -11.33
C PRO A 289 -2.19 -2.37 -12.42
N GLY A 290 -0.85 -2.39 -12.40
CA GLY A 290 -0.06 -3.05 -13.44
C GLY A 290 0.14 -2.23 -14.73
N MET A 291 -0.28 -0.95 -14.76
CA MET A 291 0.01 -0.03 -15.86
C MET A 291 1.54 0.11 -16.04
N PRO A 292 2.08 0.02 -17.28
CA PRO A 292 3.50 0.27 -17.53
C PRO A 292 3.87 1.72 -17.26
N LEU A 293 4.94 1.98 -16.50
CA LEU A 293 5.36 3.36 -16.15
C LEU A 293 5.86 4.14 -17.36
N LYS A 294 6.31 3.49 -18.44
CA LYS A 294 6.64 4.13 -19.71
C LYS A 294 5.46 4.90 -20.34
N THR A 295 4.21 4.57 -19.99
CA THR A 295 3.04 5.32 -20.46
C THR A 295 2.99 6.74 -19.88
N LEU A 296 3.78 7.03 -18.85
CA LEU A 296 3.92 8.35 -18.24
C LEU A 296 4.89 9.27 -19.00
N ALA A 297 5.42 8.86 -20.17
CA ALA A 297 6.34 9.69 -20.96
C ALA A 297 5.88 11.15 -21.18
N PRO A 298 4.57 11.46 -21.34
CA PRO A 298 4.09 12.84 -21.46
C PRO A 298 4.12 13.64 -20.14
N TYR A 299 4.33 12.99 -19.00
CA TYR A 299 4.20 13.59 -17.66
C TYR A 299 5.51 13.93 -16.98
N TYR A 300 6.66 13.59 -17.56
CA TYR A 300 7.96 13.91 -17.00
C TYR A 300 8.87 14.63 -17.98
N GLY A 301 9.81 15.45 -17.45
CA GLY A 301 10.79 16.18 -18.22
C GLY A 301 12.20 15.66 -17.97
N GLY A 302 12.99 15.53 -19.05
CA GLY A 302 14.36 15.03 -19.01
C GLY A 302 14.49 13.61 -19.56
N ALA A 303 15.71 13.08 -19.48
CA ALA A 303 15.98 11.73 -19.92
C ALA A 303 15.52 10.71 -18.85
N PRO A 304 14.92 9.58 -19.23
CA PRO A 304 14.44 8.59 -18.26
C PRO A 304 15.51 8.06 -17.30
N GLU A 305 16.77 8.02 -17.72
CA GLU A 305 17.92 7.61 -16.91
C GLU A 305 18.26 8.58 -15.78
N ASP A 306 17.84 9.86 -15.90
CA ASP A 306 18.01 10.88 -14.87
C ASP A 306 16.86 10.90 -13.85
N ILE A 307 15.87 10.02 -14.02
CA ILE A 307 14.66 10.01 -13.23
C ILE A 307 14.52 8.67 -12.50
N ARG A 308 14.29 8.74 -11.21
CA ARG A 308 13.84 7.59 -10.44
C ARG A 308 12.32 7.48 -10.50
N PHE A 309 11.86 6.39 -11.10
CA PHE A 309 10.44 6.05 -11.18
C PHE A 309 10.07 5.18 -9.97
N ILE A 310 9.36 5.77 -9.03
CA ILE A 310 8.94 5.08 -7.81
C ILE A 310 7.44 4.75 -7.93
N SER A 311 7.10 3.48 -7.90
CA SER A 311 5.72 3.05 -7.66
C SER A 311 5.46 3.16 -6.16
N GLY A 312 4.53 4.03 -5.77
CA GLY A 312 4.31 4.44 -4.38
C GLY A 312 5.02 5.74 -4.00
N ASP A 313 5.17 5.98 -2.71
CA ASP A 313 5.83 7.15 -2.13
C ASP A 313 7.36 6.99 -2.03
N VAL A 314 8.05 8.08 -1.68
CA VAL A 314 9.53 8.09 -1.60
C VAL A 314 10.11 7.34 -0.39
N LEU A 315 9.27 6.96 0.59
CA LEU A 315 9.71 6.31 1.82
C LEU A 315 9.55 4.79 1.76
N SER A 316 8.37 4.33 1.30
CA SER A 316 8.00 2.92 1.27
C SER A 316 7.79 2.35 -0.14
N GLY A 317 7.75 3.21 -1.16
CA GLY A 317 7.56 2.81 -2.54
C GLY A 317 8.76 2.06 -3.14
N ARG A 318 8.52 1.44 -4.28
CA ARG A 318 9.49 0.61 -5.01
C ARG A 318 10.07 1.37 -6.20
N ASN A 319 11.40 1.39 -6.33
CA ASN A 319 12.05 1.82 -7.57
C ASN A 319 11.75 0.79 -8.68
N SER A 320 10.82 1.13 -9.56
CA SER A 320 10.37 0.27 -10.65
C SER A 320 11.11 0.55 -11.97
N GLY A 321 11.77 1.70 -12.08
CA GLY A 321 12.35 2.16 -13.34
C GLY A 321 11.27 2.49 -14.39
N VAL A 322 11.67 3.00 -15.55
CA VAL A 322 10.75 3.38 -16.65
C VAL A 322 10.05 2.17 -17.27
N ASP A 323 10.71 1.02 -17.31
CA ASP A 323 10.17 -0.24 -17.86
C ASP A 323 9.35 -1.05 -16.84
N GLY A 324 9.23 -0.55 -15.61
CA GLY A 324 8.45 -1.19 -14.57
C GLY A 324 6.95 -0.91 -14.69
N TYR A 325 6.22 -1.40 -13.69
CA TYR A 325 4.76 -1.34 -13.64
C TYR A 325 4.30 -0.71 -12.34
N LEU A 326 3.11 -0.08 -12.39
CA LEU A 326 2.41 0.39 -11.20
C LEU A 326 2.06 -0.79 -10.30
N GLY A 327 2.49 -0.75 -9.05
CA GLY A 327 2.20 -1.79 -8.06
C GLY A 327 0.72 -1.91 -7.75
N PHE A 328 0.32 -3.09 -7.32
CA PHE A 328 -1.10 -3.38 -7.11
C PHE A 328 -1.73 -2.52 -6.00
N PHE A 329 -0.97 -2.17 -4.96
CA PHE A 329 -1.46 -1.38 -3.83
C PHE A 329 -1.12 0.12 -3.93
N ASP A 330 -0.39 0.53 -4.97
CA ASP A 330 0.12 1.89 -5.08
C ASP A 330 -0.92 2.85 -5.66
N GLU A 331 -1.09 4.00 -5.01
CA GLU A 331 -2.03 5.08 -5.36
C GLU A 331 -1.31 6.30 -5.95
N GLN A 332 0.01 6.24 -6.02
CA GLN A 332 0.84 7.29 -6.60
C GLN A 332 2.04 6.73 -7.34
N VAL A 333 2.54 7.50 -8.30
CA VAL A 333 3.86 7.33 -8.93
C VAL A 333 4.66 8.58 -8.66
N THR A 334 5.79 8.41 -7.98
CA THR A 334 6.65 9.52 -7.60
C THR A 334 7.88 9.57 -8.51
N LEU A 335 8.07 10.71 -9.16
CA LEU A 335 9.15 10.98 -10.10
C LEU A 335 10.12 11.97 -9.48
N ILE A 336 11.30 11.52 -9.09
CA ILE A 336 12.35 12.38 -8.53
C ILE A 336 13.63 12.25 -9.34
N ARG A 337 14.52 13.21 -9.17
CA ARG A 337 15.82 13.18 -9.86
C ARG A 337 16.68 12.02 -9.35
N GLU A 338 17.30 11.28 -10.27
CA GLU A 338 18.32 10.29 -9.91
C GLU A 338 19.62 11.00 -9.53
N GLY A 339 20.20 10.63 -8.40
CA GLY A 339 21.38 11.29 -7.86
C GLY A 339 22.66 10.57 -8.25
N PHE A 340 23.41 11.17 -9.15
CA PHE A 340 24.76 10.68 -9.54
C PHE A 340 25.88 11.60 -9.07
N GLU A 341 25.56 12.74 -8.47
CA GLU A 341 26.53 13.76 -8.12
C GLU A 341 27.27 13.42 -6.82
N LYS A 342 28.59 13.43 -6.90
CA LYS A 342 29.47 13.33 -5.72
C LYS A 342 29.95 14.72 -5.36
N GLU A 343 29.68 15.14 -4.13
CA GLU A 343 30.11 16.45 -3.62
C GLU A 343 31.33 16.29 -2.70
N LEU A 344 32.44 16.91 -3.10
CA LEU A 344 33.65 16.93 -2.28
C LEU A 344 33.43 17.80 -1.03
N LEU A 345 33.72 17.24 0.17
CA LEU A 345 33.56 17.90 1.47
C LEU A 345 32.17 18.50 1.70
N GLY A 346 31.14 17.91 1.09
CA GLY A 346 29.77 18.40 1.16
C GLY A 346 29.25 18.57 2.60
N TRP A 347 29.65 17.72 3.51
CA TRP A 347 29.33 17.79 4.95
C TRP A 347 29.88 19.05 5.64
N ALA A 348 30.95 19.65 5.12
CA ALA A 348 31.59 20.84 5.68
C ALA A 348 30.99 22.16 5.20
N ARG A 349 30.04 22.14 4.26
CA ARG A 349 29.38 23.36 3.75
C ARG A 349 28.26 23.81 4.69
N PRO A 350 28.41 24.89 5.47
CA PRO A 350 27.42 25.30 6.46
C PRO A 350 26.16 25.90 5.83
N ILE A 351 26.25 26.47 4.61
CA ILE A 351 25.15 27.21 3.98
C ILE A 351 24.44 26.33 2.95
N ARG A 352 23.69 25.32 3.42
CA ARG A 352 22.89 24.45 2.55
C ARG A 352 21.40 24.74 2.68
N TYR A 353 20.99 25.94 2.28
CA TYR A 353 19.59 26.36 2.37
C TYR A 353 18.67 25.65 1.35
N LYS A 354 19.24 24.95 0.36
CA LYS A 354 18.50 24.17 -0.64
C LYS A 354 18.31 22.69 -0.24
N GLN A 355 18.86 22.27 0.89
CA GLN A 355 18.74 20.88 1.34
C GLN A 355 17.92 20.79 2.63
N PHE A 356 17.02 19.84 2.68
CA PHE A 356 16.23 19.56 3.86
C PHE A 356 17.10 19.01 4.99
N SER A 357 16.85 19.47 6.22
CA SER A 357 17.56 18.99 7.41
C SER A 357 16.58 18.81 8.56
N THR A 358 16.62 17.64 9.19
CA THR A 358 15.79 17.30 10.36
C THR A 358 16.37 17.85 11.66
N ASP A 359 17.69 18.02 11.75
CA ASP A 359 18.43 18.36 12.97
C ASP A 359 19.10 19.73 12.91
N HIS A 360 18.61 20.63 12.04
CA HIS A 360 19.15 21.99 11.88
C HIS A 360 20.64 22.03 11.49
N CYS A 361 21.14 20.98 10.84
CA CYS A 361 22.53 20.94 10.36
C CYS A 361 22.81 21.97 9.25
N TYR A 362 21.75 22.40 8.55
CA TYR A 362 21.79 23.39 7.47
C TYR A 362 20.83 24.52 7.78
N PHE A 363 21.06 25.70 7.19
CA PHE A 363 20.21 26.87 7.40
C PHE A 363 18.82 26.77 6.75
N SER A 364 18.49 25.65 6.13
CA SER A 364 17.15 25.39 5.56
C SER A 364 16.02 25.47 6.57
N TRP A 365 16.27 25.26 7.86
CA TRP A 365 15.29 25.41 8.93
C TRP A 365 14.78 26.85 9.11
N LEU A 366 15.50 27.85 8.60
CA LEU A 366 15.06 29.25 8.58
C LEU A 366 13.92 29.50 7.57
N THR A 367 13.68 28.57 6.64
CA THR A 367 12.63 28.65 5.62
C THR A 367 11.68 27.46 5.69
N PRO A 368 10.89 27.31 6.78
CA PRO A 368 10.04 26.13 7.04
C PRO A 368 8.92 25.95 6.02
N TRP A 369 8.58 27.00 5.26
CA TRP A 369 7.56 26.97 4.19
C TRP A 369 8.09 26.46 2.85
N ARG A 370 9.41 26.24 2.73
CA ARG A 370 10.04 25.84 1.48
C ARG A 370 9.79 24.36 1.21
N LYS A 371 9.41 24.03 -0.02
CA LYS A 371 9.49 22.67 -0.58
C LYS A 371 10.86 22.50 -1.28
N TYR A 372 11.32 21.26 -1.37
CA TYR A 372 12.67 20.92 -1.85
C TYR A 372 12.59 19.95 -3.03
N GLN A 373 13.46 20.17 -4.02
CA GLN A 373 13.78 19.16 -5.02
C GLN A 373 14.75 18.17 -4.39
N MET A 374 14.21 17.05 -3.94
CA MET A 374 15.03 15.98 -3.39
C MET A 374 15.45 15.03 -4.51
N ASP A 375 16.68 14.57 -4.43
CA ASP A 375 17.26 13.55 -5.29
C ASP A 375 17.60 12.28 -4.48
N THR A 376 18.17 11.28 -5.15
CA THR A 376 18.55 10.01 -4.52
C THR A 376 19.98 10.02 -3.98
N ASN A 377 20.69 11.17 -4.00
CA ASN A 377 22.01 11.27 -3.42
C ASN A 377 21.98 11.04 -1.90
N LEU A 378 22.84 10.16 -1.43
CA LEU A 378 22.95 9.86 -0.03
C LEU A 378 23.89 10.88 0.65
N HIS A 379 23.31 11.89 1.26
CA HIS A 379 24.03 12.89 2.07
C HIS A 379 24.14 12.40 3.52
N GLY A 380 25.16 11.61 3.81
CA GLY A 380 25.33 11.08 5.15
C GLY A 380 26.72 10.53 5.40
N GLY A 381 27.02 10.25 6.66
CA GLY A 381 28.28 9.70 7.10
C GLY A 381 28.45 8.20 6.81
N ALA A 382 29.50 7.63 7.35
CA ALA A 382 29.72 6.19 7.27
C ALA A 382 28.56 5.42 7.90
N ARG A 383 28.20 4.31 7.31
CA ARG A 383 27.24 3.37 7.90
C ARG A 383 27.84 2.77 9.15
N ALA A 384 27.34 3.19 10.29
CA ALA A 384 27.67 2.65 11.59
C ALA A 384 26.45 1.89 12.14
N PHE A 385 26.63 1.29 13.31
CA PHE A 385 25.52 0.59 13.92
C PHE A 385 24.54 1.56 14.59
N LEU A 386 23.23 1.17 14.62
CA LEU A 386 22.17 1.93 15.27
C LEU A 386 22.44 2.13 16.76
N MET A 387 22.68 3.34 17.18
CA MET A 387 23.10 3.63 18.57
C MET A 387 22.22 4.65 19.29
N ASN A 388 21.37 5.39 18.60
CA ASN A 388 20.66 6.53 19.17
C ASN A 388 19.14 6.37 19.12
N ASP A 389 18.55 5.95 20.23
CA ASP A 389 17.11 5.81 20.43
C ASP A 389 16.37 7.15 20.36
N GLY A 390 17.01 8.23 20.79
CA GLY A 390 16.42 9.56 20.79
C GLY A 390 16.04 10.09 19.41
N TYR A 391 16.64 9.61 18.32
CA TYR A 391 16.23 9.99 16.96
C TYR A 391 14.93 9.32 16.57
N TYR A 392 14.82 8.01 16.72
CA TYR A 392 13.64 7.26 16.32
C TYR A 392 12.41 7.61 17.16
N ALA A 393 12.60 7.87 18.44
CA ALA A 393 11.55 8.29 19.34
C ALA A 393 10.88 9.61 18.93
N LYS A 394 11.55 10.48 18.13
CA LYS A 394 10.98 11.73 17.63
C LYS A 394 9.95 11.51 16.51
N VAL A 395 10.12 10.45 15.72
CA VAL A 395 9.34 10.24 14.48
C VAL A 395 8.40 9.05 14.56
N LEU A 396 8.63 8.09 15.45
CA LEU A 396 7.78 6.91 15.60
C LEU A 396 6.73 7.12 16.69
N PRO A 397 5.44 7.24 16.36
CA PRO A 397 4.37 7.43 17.32
C PRO A 397 3.76 6.09 17.80
N MET A 398 4.58 5.04 17.95
CA MET A 398 4.18 3.72 18.45
C MET A 398 4.91 3.41 19.75
N ASP A 399 4.30 2.57 20.61
CA ASP A 399 4.86 2.14 21.89
C ASP A 399 5.67 0.85 21.74
N ILE A 400 6.74 0.92 20.96
CA ILE A 400 7.68 -0.17 20.72
C ILE A 400 9.12 0.29 20.95
N TYR A 401 10.05 -0.65 20.94
CA TYR A 401 11.48 -0.38 21.09
C TYR A 401 12.24 -0.52 19.76
N PRO A 402 12.20 0.48 18.85
CA PRO A 402 12.63 0.33 17.47
C PRO A 402 14.09 -0.08 17.29
N ILE A 403 15.00 0.44 18.10
CA ILE A 403 16.42 0.06 18.03
C ILE A 403 16.64 -1.38 18.50
N TYR A 404 16.04 -1.74 19.62
CA TYR A 404 16.19 -3.09 20.17
C TYR A 404 15.52 -4.11 19.24
N LEU A 405 14.36 -3.77 18.68
CA LEU A 405 13.70 -4.59 17.68
C LEU A 405 14.59 -4.81 16.45
N THR A 406 15.15 -3.72 15.88
CA THR A 406 16.05 -3.82 14.73
C THR A 406 17.28 -4.69 15.03
N LYS A 407 17.85 -4.56 16.23
CA LYS A 407 18.97 -5.41 16.67
C LYS A 407 18.57 -6.87 16.85
N ALA A 408 17.39 -7.14 17.39
CA ALA A 408 16.86 -8.49 17.53
C ALA A 408 16.65 -9.15 16.15
N CYS A 409 16.13 -8.40 15.18
CA CYS A 409 15.99 -8.87 13.79
C CYS A 409 17.34 -9.20 13.15
N LEU A 410 18.37 -8.34 13.36
CA LEU A 410 19.72 -8.60 12.85
C LEU A 410 20.36 -9.84 13.51
N ALA A 411 20.08 -10.07 14.79
CA ALA A 411 20.60 -11.23 15.53
C ALA A 411 19.80 -12.52 15.24
N GLY A 412 18.62 -12.44 14.66
CA GLY A 412 17.72 -13.57 14.50
C GLY A 412 17.12 -14.06 15.83
N ASP A 413 17.03 -13.20 16.83
CA ASP A 413 16.56 -13.54 18.20
C ASP A 413 15.04 -13.32 18.27
N ILE A 414 14.28 -14.38 18.03
CA ILE A 414 12.81 -14.38 17.95
C ILE A 414 12.18 -13.91 19.26
N ASP A 415 12.64 -14.41 20.39
CA ASP A 415 12.09 -14.04 21.71
C ASP A 415 12.20 -12.54 21.96
N LYS A 416 13.33 -11.93 21.58
CA LYS A 416 13.50 -10.49 21.67
C LYS A 416 12.71 -9.72 20.62
N MET A 417 12.54 -10.26 19.39
CA MET A 417 11.66 -9.63 18.42
C MET A 417 10.24 -9.51 18.98
N GLU A 418 9.72 -10.57 19.61
CA GLU A 418 8.41 -10.58 20.26
C GLU A 418 8.33 -9.55 21.38
N GLN A 419 9.34 -9.50 22.26
CA GLN A 419 9.39 -8.56 23.38
C GLN A 419 9.41 -7.09 22.96
N PHE A 420 10.02 -6.79 21.78
CA PHE A 420 10.24 -5.42 21.33
C PHE A 420 9.20 -4.95 20.30
N GLY A 421 8.16 -5.75 20.00
CA GLY A 421 6.98 -5.30 19.27
C GLY A 421 6.93 -5.68 17.79
N ILE A 422 7.55 -6.82 17.37
CA ILE A 422 7.52 -7.28 15.96
C ILE A 422 6.09 -7.51 15.43
N TYR A 423 5.15 -7.86 16.29
CA TYR A 423 3.76 -8.11 15.91
C TYR A 423 2.99 -6.85 15.52
N GLU A 424 3.43 -5.68 16.00
CA GLU A 424 2.73 -4.43 15.77
C GLU A 424 3.17 -3.71 14.50
N VAL A 425 4.35 -4.04 13.94
CA VAL A 425 4.99 -3.27 12.87
C VAL A 425 5.05 -4.01 11.55
N LEU A 426 4.98 -3.24 10.47
CA LEU A 426 5.45 -3.61 9.15
C LEU A 426 6.58 -2.65 8.71
N PRO A 427 7.34 -2.98 7.65
CA PRO A 427 8.47 -2.16 7.21
C PRO A 427 8.13 -0.68 7.02
N GLU A 428 6.98 -0.36 6.42
CA GLU A 428 6.51 1.00 6.16
C GLU A 428 6.31 1.84 7.43
N ASP A 429 6.01 1.23 8.58
CA ASP A 429 5.81 1.94 9.83
C ASP A 429 7.13 2.52 10.36
N LEU A 430 8.27 1.95 9.97
CA LEU A 430 9.63 2.37 10.34
C LEU A 430 10.36 3.16 9.23
N ALA A 431 9.70 3.48 8.13
CA ALA A 431 10.30 4.20 7.00
C ALA A 431 10.83 5.59 7.40
N THR A 432 10.12 6.32 8.29
CA THR A 432 10.62 7.58 8.84
C THR A 432 11.86 7.41 9.72
N CYS A 433 11.97 6.30 10.44
CA CYS A 433 13.18 5.98 11.22
C CYS A 433 14.37 5.75 10.29
N GLU A 434 14.18 5.03 9.18
CA GLU A 434 15.20 4.82 8.16
C GLU A 434 15.64 6.14 7.52
N PHE A 435 14.70 7.02 7.20
CA PHE A 435 14.99 8.33 6.60
C PHE A 435 15.87 9.21 7.48
N ILE A 436 15.58 9.28 8.79
CA ILE A 436 16.34 10.13 9.71
C ILE A 436 17.59 9.45 10.26
N ASP A 437 17.78 8.15 10.05
CA ASP A 437 18.94 7.42 10.59
C ASP A 437 20.26 8.03 10.08
N PRO A 438 21.12 8.54 10.98
CA PRO A 438 22.40 9.12 10.55
C PRO A 438 23.34 8.09 9.93
N SER A 439 23.19 6.82 10.27
CA SER A 439 23.99 5.71 9.73
C SER A 439 23.46 5.15 8.43
N LYS A 440 22.27 5.58 7.99
CA LYS A 440 21.62 5.15 6.74
C LYS A 440 21.49 3.62 6.63
N ASN A 441 21.08 3.00 7.72
CA ASN A 441 20.77 1.57 7.73
C ASN A 441 19.45 1.31 7.02
N ASN A 442 19.34 0.19 6.31
CA ASN A 442 18.13 -0.23 5.64
C ASN A 442 17.18 -0.90 6.66
N ILE A 443 16.51 -0.07 7.48
CA ILE A 443 15.70 -0.57 8.61
C ILE A 443 14.51 -1.37 8.11
N GLN A 444 13.86 -0.90 7.04
CA GLN A 444 12.72 -1.60 6.44
C GLN A 444 13.10 -3.02 5.97
N ASP A 445 14.25 -3.17 5.33
CA ASP A 445 14.76 -4.49 4.89
C ASP A 445 15.10 -5.40 6.09
N ILE A 446 15.67 -4.83 7.16
CA ILE A 446 15.98 -5.58 8.38
C ILE A 446 14.70 -6.10 9.04
N ILE A 447 13.68 -5.26 9.17
CA ILE A 447 12.38 -5.65 9.73
C ILE A 447 11.68 -6.68 8.84
N SER A 448 11.71 -6.49 7.51
CA SER A 448 11.15 -7.46 6.58
C SER A 448 11.77 -8.84 6.73
N LYS A 449 13.11 -8.92 6.87
CA LYS A 449 13.82 -10.19 7.12
C LYS A 449 13.47 -10.80 8.48
N GLY A 450 13.28 -9.96 9.51
CA GLY A 450 12.80 -10.42 10.82
C GLY A 450 11.42 -11.06 10.73
N ILE A 451 10.49 -10.40 10.03
CA ILE A 451 9.14 -10.94 9.79
C ILE A 451 9.19 -12.24 8.98
N ASP A 452 10.05 -12.32 7.97
CA ASP A 452 10.20 -13.53 7.16
C ASP A 452 10.78 -14.71 7.98
N LEU A 453 11.63 -14.41 8.97
CA LEU A 453 12.12 -15.41 9.92
C LEU A 453 10.98 -15.91 10.82
N MET A 454 10.20 -14.98 11.40
CA MET A 454 9.01 -15.32 12.21
C MET A 454 8.05 -16.24 11.44
N LEU A 455 7.75 -15.90 10.16
CA LEU A 455 6.87 -16.71 9.33
C LEU A 455 7.40 -18.14 9.05
N LYS A 456 8.73 -18.31 9.00
CA LYS A 456 9.32 -19.65 8.80
C LYS A 456 9.24 -20.52 10.04
N GLU A 457 9.37 -19.92 11.22
CA GLU A 457 9.32 -20.64 12.50
C GLU A 457 7.87 -21.02 12.87
N MET A 458 6.89 -20.29 12.35
CA MET A 458 5.46 -20.56 12.61
C MET A 458 4.81 -21.46 11.55
N ALA A 459 5.49 -21.75 10.42
CA ALA A 459 5.01 -22.61 9.33
C ALA A 459 5.37 -24.06 9.56
#